data_9772d548075eb90e074414b665589b2e
#
_entry.id   9772d548075eb90e074414b665589b2e
#
_cell.length_a   1.000
_cell.length_b   1.000
_cell.length_c   1.000
_cell.angle_alpha   90.00
_cell.angle_beta   90.00
_cell.angle_gamma   90.00
#
_symmetry.space_group_name_H-M   'P 1'
#
loop_
_entity.id
_entity.type
_entity.pdbx_description
1 polymer ?
#
loop_
_entity_poly.entity_id
_entity_poly.type
_entity_poly.pdbx_seq_one_letter_code
_entity_poly.pdbx_strand_id
1 'polypeptide(L)'
;MGIYINDDFANFYFNAPIEDMNEAGLKRQIDFYTKAGGVEGIIFNLNASRAYFDSRVFEPIWKCVEFDDAAGKVYHLGKEISRSAAKACLNLREMYRNVADPTLIRKAYCAEKGVKFFLSLRINDLHTPYSGKNYTPDNVTLSDYWRDHENFRRASYRRSYRGEWAQEGLDFAEKEVRDRMIALAKEYLTYQPDGFEIDFMRHLPLFKPGYDELHKGLVDEFIRTIRTIAGPQIQLAVRVPSTPDDALNCGLDVAYWVKQGWIDIVEPSPSFCSNESDLPLESWRYMLPDHVILSPYIELHNRSSAPEVPMLKTEGAIDRAYAAVFYQRGADTVSLYNHFPYGPDAFEDGSVMQELYHDLADPAICETKERRHLVTYRDNTYMEGRFYSSYLPYAVGYNDIDTVRLAVGNGIAGRRARLIIGYTDTDNAKLPEVRLNTVVITPDHTDLDFPRLPECDLLKPLSYPIPAGLLHDGVNIAELYNNTVPGSIRIMWMEVQIF
;
A
#
# COMPACT_ATOMS: atom_id res chain seq x y z
N MET A 1 -2.29 18.11 -11.56
CA MET A 1 -1.75 16.77 -11.94
C MET A 1 -2.77 15.75 -11.43
N GLY A 2 -3.08 14.74 -12.23
CA GLY A 2 -4.00 13.68 -11.77
C GLY A 2 -3.31 12.67 -10.86
N ILE A 3 -4.09 11.78 -10.28
CA ILE A 3 -3.59 10.70 -9.40
C ILE A 3 -3.06 9.50 -10.20
N TYR A 4 -2.22 8.68 -9.57
CA TYR A 4 -1.82 7.38 -10.10
C TYR A 4 -2.58 6.25 -9.42
N ILE A 5 -2.90 5.19 -10.20
CA ILE A 5 -3.55 3.98 -9.68
C ILE A 5 -2.64 2.79 -9.93
N ASN A 6 -2.16 2.16 -8.85
CA ASN A 6 -1.42 0.90 -8.94
C ASN A 6 -2.42 -0.25 -8.98
N ASP A 7 -2.61 -0.79 -10.19
CA ASP A 7 -3.45 -1.95 -10.45
C ASP A 7 -2.60 -3.22 -10.32
N ASP A 8 -2.88 -3.99 -9.28
CA ASP A 8 -2.36 -5.34 -9.18
C ASP A 8 -2.97 -6.20 -10.27
N PHE A 9 -2.27 -6.32 -11.38
CA PHE A 9 -2.67 -7.04 -12.58
C PHE A 9 -3.23 -8.45 -12.29
N ALA A 10 -2.70 -9.09 -11.27
CA ALA A 10 -3.18 -10.37 -10.79
C ALA A 10 -4.63 -10.27 -10.32
N ASN A 11 -5.04 -9.15 -9.71
CA ASN A 11 -6.41 -8.98 -9.20
C ASN A 11 -7.46 -9.23 -10.28
N PHE A 12 -7.25 -8.70 -11.50
CA PHE A 12 -8.14 -8.93 -12.63
C PHE A 12 -8.30 -10.44 -12.92
N TYR A 13 -7.21 -11.18 -13.02
CA TYR A 13 -7.25 -12.60 -13.33
C TYR A 13 -7.78 -13.47 -12.18
N PHE A 14 -7.55 -13.07 -10.93
CA PHE A 14 -8.06 -13.79 -9.77
C PHE A 14 -9.56 -13.56 -9.55
N ASN A 15 -10.10 -12.41 -9.94
CA ASN A 15 -11.43 -11.99 -9.49
C ASN A 15 -12.44 -11.73 -10.61
N ALA A 16 -12.04 -11.22 -11.77
CA ALA A 16 -12.97 -10.98 -12.86
C ALA A 16 -13.65 -12.26 -13.36
N PRO A 17 -14.87 -12.18 -13.91
CA PRO A 17 -15.52 -13.33 -14.52
C PRO A 17 -14.79 -13.76 -15.80
N ILE A 18 -14.92 -15.03 -16.18
CA ILE A 18 -14.19 -15.58 -17.34
C ILE A 18 -14.64 -14.96 -18.66
N GLU A 19 -15.88 -14.47 -18.73
CA GLU A 19 -16.45 -13.76 -19.86
C GLU A 19 -15.73 -12.43 -20.16
N ASP A 20 -14.99 -11.90 -19.20
CA ASP A 20 -14.17 -10.70 -19.33
C ASP A 20 -12.76 -10.99 -19.85
N MET A 21 -12.41 -12.25 -20.07
CA MET A 21 -11.08 -12.63 -20.58
C MET A 21 -10.96 -12.37 -22.08
N ASN A 22 -11.09 -11.12 -22.47
CA ASN A 22 -11.02 -10.62 -23.86
C ASN A 22 -10.70 -9.12 -23.89
N GLU A 23 -10.56 -8.55 -25.08
CA GLU A 23 -10.25 -7.13 -25.27
C GLU A 23 -11.29 -6.20 -24.61
N ALA A 24 -12.57 -6.53 -24.70
CA ALA A 24 -13.62 -5.70 -24.08
C ALA A 24 -13.54 -5.68 -22.54
N GLY A 25 -13.17 -6.81 -21.92
CA GLY A 25 -12.93 -6.88 -20.48
C GLY A 25 -11.76 -6.03 -20.02
N LEU A 26 -10.64 -6.06 -20.79
CA LEU A 26 -9.47 -5.20 -20.54
C LEU A 26 -9.84 -3.71 -20.63
N LYS A 27 -10.64 -3.34 -21.63
CA LYS A 27 -11.12 -1.96 -21.80
C LYS A 27 -12.04 -1.54 -20.65
N ARG A 28 -12.97 -2.41 -20.19
CA ARG A 28 -13.84 -2.12 -19.03
C ARG A 28 -13.02 -1.88 -17.75
N GLN A 29 -11.93 -2.61 -17.53
CA GLN A 29 -11.02 -2.38 -16.39
C GLN A 29 -10.45 -0.95 -16.43
N ILE A 30 -9.99 -0.48 -17.56
CA ILE A 30 -9.43 0.87 -17.71
C ILE A 30 -10.53 1.93 -17.63
N ASP A 31 -11.71 1.68 -18.24
CA ASP A 31 -12.87 2.56 -18.14
C ASP A 31 -13.30 2.78 -16.69
N PHE A 32 -13.23 1.75 -15.86
CA PHE A 32 -13.55 1.88 -14.44
C PHE A 32 -12.70 2.96 -13.76
N TYR A 33 -11.40 3.01 -14.04
CA TYR A 33 -10.50 4.00 -13.46
C TYR A 33 -10.63 5.40 -14.07
N THR A 34 -10.97 5.47 -15.35
CA THR A 34 -10.84 6.73 -16.12
C THR A 34 -12.15 7.49 -16.33
N LYS A 35 -13.31 6.87 -16.04
CA LYS A 35 -14.64 7.40 -16.41
C LYS A 35 -14.95 8.76 -15.81
N ALA A 36 -14.58 9.05 -14.59
CA ALA A 36 -14.86 10.32 -13.93
C ALA A 36 -13.73 11.35 -14.08
N GLY A 37 -12.64 10.99 -14.72
CA GLY A 37 -11.42 11.82 -14.80
C GLY A 37 -10.59 11.78 -13.52
N GLY A 38 -9.57 12.65 -13.44
CA GLY A 38 -8.70 12.75 -12.28
C GLY A 38 -7.52 11.79 -12.29
N VAL A 39 -7.51 10.75 -13.13
CA VAL A 39 -6.41 9.78 -13.22
C VAL A 39 -5.38 10.26 -14.23
N GLU A 40 -4.12 10.40 -13.79
CA GLU A 40 -2.95 10.73 -14.62
C GLU A 40 -2.37 9.49 -15.28
N GLY A 41 -2.28 8.39 -14.54
CA GLY A 41 -1.70 7.15 -15.02
C GLY A 41 -2.15 5.91 -14.27
N ILE A 42 -2.06 4.77 -14.95
CA ILE A 42 -2.33 3.45 -14.36
C ILE A 42 -1.02 2.65 -14.37
N ILE A 43 -0.65 2.14 -13.21
CA ILE A 43 0.57 1.38 -12.97
C ILE A 43 0.19 -0.10 -12.91
N PHE A 44 0.49 -0.87 -13.95
CA PHE A 44 0.17 -2.29 -14.03
C PHE A 44 1.33 -3.14 -13.53
N ASN A 45 1.07 -3.96 -12.55
CA ASN A 45 2.02 -4.92 -12.02
C ASN A 45 1.86 -6.28 -12.71
N LEU A 46 2.91 -6.77 -13.39
CA LEU A 46 2.86 -8.00 -14.19
C LEU A 46 3.53 -9.20 -13.53
N ASN A 47 4.15 -9.05 -12.36
CA ASN A 47 4.82 -10.14 -11.66
C ASN A 47 4.59 -10.15 -10.14
N ALA A 48 4.55 -11.35 -9.60
CA ALA A 48 4.96 -11.66 -8.24
C ALA A 48 6.21 -12.54 -8.35
N SER A 49 6.30 -13.64 -7.60
CA SER A 49 7.36 -14.65 -7.82
C SER A 49 7.27 -15.31 -9.22
N ARG A 50 6.05 -15.38 -9.80
CA ARG A 50 5.78 -15.79 -11.19
C ARG A 50 5.25 -14.62 -12.01
N ALA A 51 5.24 -14.79 -13.34
CA ALA A 51 4.66 -13.82 -14.26
C ALA A 51 3.15 -14.07 -14.46
N TYR A 52 2.39 -12.97 -14.64
CA TYR A 52 0.99 -12.96 -15.05
C TYR A 52 0.82 -12.52 -16.52
N PHE A 53 1.90 -12.54 -17.30
CA PHE A 53 1.95 -12.32 -18.74
C PHE A 53 2.83 -13.39 -19.39
N ASP A 54 2.86 -13.49 -20.70
CA ASP A 54 3.65 -14.50 -21.42
C ASP A 54 5.14 -14.14 -21.44
N SER A 55 5.76 -14.18 -20.26
CA SER A 55 7.17 -13.86 -20.06
C SER A 55 8.09 -15.00 -20.55
N ARG A 56 9.25 -14.60 -21.04
CA ARG A 56 10.37 -15.50 -21.37
C ARG A 56 11.42 -15.57 -20.27
N VAL A 57 11.29 -14.72 -19.25
CA VAL A 57 12.23 -14.60 -18.13
C VAL A 57 11.68 -15.23 -16.87
N PHE A 58 10.43 -14.90 -16.53
CA PHE A 58 9.71 -15.52 -15.41
C PHE A 58 8.73 -16.56 -15.92
N GLU A 59 8.50 -17.59 -15.14
CA GLU A 59 7.54 -18.63 -15.46
C GLU A 59 6.10 -18.09 -15.42
N PRO A 60 5.34 -18.09 -16.54
CA PRO A 60 3.94 -17.71 -16.51
C PRO A 60 3.11 -18.69 -15.70
N ILE A 61 2.36 -18.20 -14.71
CA ILE A 61 1.66 -19.05 -13.72
C ILE A 61 0.77 -20.13 -14.36
N TRP A 62 0.06 -19.82 -15.46
CA TRP A 62 -0.83 -20.77 -16.16
C TRP A 62 -0.11 -21.77 -17.04
N LYS A 63 1.18 -21.59 -17.32
CA LYS A 63 2.01 -22.55 -18.05
C LYS A 63 2.69 -23.58 -17.15
N CYS A 64 2.60 -23.37 -15.82
CA CYS A 64 3.18 -24.24 -14.79
C CYS A 64 2.18 -25.22 -14.19
N VAL A 65 0.99 -25.37 -14.80
CA VAL A 65 -0.11 -26.19 -14.27
C VAL A 65 -0.65 -27.14 -15.33
N GLU A 66 -1.28 -28.20 -14.85
CA GLU A 66 -2.01 -29.17 -15.66
C GLU A 66 -3.52 -28.91 -15.52
N PHE A 67 -4.22 -28.82 -16.66
CA PHE A 67 -5.67 -28.59 -16.70
C PHE A 67 -6.40 -29.90 -16.96
N ASP A 68 -7.28 -30.27 -16.06
CA ASP A 68 -8.29 -31.34 -16.27
C ASP A 68 -9.62 -30.65 -16.62
N ASP A 69 -9.81 -30.39 -17.91
CA ASP A 69 -11.02 -29.70 -18.39
C ASP A 69 -12.29 -30.55 -18.18
N ALA A 70 -12.18 -31.88 -18.10
CA ALA A 70 -13.32 -32.77 -17.86
C ALA A 70 -13.80 -32.71 -16.41
N ALA A 71 -12.86 -32.61 -15.46
CA ALA A 71 -13.17 -32.47 -14.03
C ALA A 71 -13.31 -31.00 -13.59
N GLY A 72 -12.97 -30.03 -14.43
CA GLY A 72 -12.92 -28.62 -14.08
C GLY A 72 -11.85 -28.30 -13.02
N LYS A 73 -10.75 -29.06 -13.00
CA LYS A 73 -9.70 -28.96 -11.99
C LYS A 73 -8.36 -28.52 -12.58
N VAL A 74 -7.52 -27.95 -11.74
CA VAL A 74 -6.18 -27.52 -12.10
C VAL A 74 -5.18 -28.07 -11.08
N TYR A 75 -4.06 -28.61 -11.58
CA TYR A 75 -3.06 -29.28 -10.75
C TYR A 75 -1.69 -28.62 -10.93
N HIS A 76 -0.91 -28.58 -9.86
CA HIS A 76 0.50 -28.20 -9.85
C HIS A 76 1.30 -29.22 -9.05
N LEU A 77 2.38 -29.75 -9.62
CA LEU A 77 3.20 -30.80 -9.02
C LEU A 77 2.36 -32.01 -8.53
N GLY A 78 1.37 -32.40 -9.33
CA GLY A 78 0.47 -33.52 -9.03
C GLY A 78 -0.56 -33.28 -7.92
N LYS A 79 -0.67 -32.04 -7.41
CA LYS A 79 -1.66 -31.64 -6.37
C LYS A 79 -2.67 -30.67 -6.95
N GLU A 80 -3.95 -30.85 -6.60
CA GLU A 80 -4.99 -29.86 -6.91
C GLU A 80 -4.68 -28.52 -6.22
N ILE A 81 -4.67 -27.43 -6.97
CA ILE A 81 -4.39 -26.09 -6.44
C ILE A 81 -5.65 -25.44 -5.86
N SER A 82 -5.49 -24.37 -5.09
CA SER A 82 -6.61 -23.63 -4.51
C SER A 82 -7.57 -23.12 -5.59
N ARG A 83 -8.86 -23.00 -5.27
CA ARG A 83 -9.89 -22.49 -6.18
C ARG A 83 -9.55 -21.12 -6.75
N SER A 84 -8.98 -20.24 -5.94
CA SER A 84 -8.58 -18.89 -6.35
C SER A 84 -7.44 -18.95 -7.38
N ALA A 85 -6.38 -19.71 -7.11
CA ALA A 85 -5.27 -19.88 -8.05
C ALA A 85 -5.71 -20.60 -9.35
N ALA A 86 -6.60 -21.61 -9.24
CA ALA A 86 -7.18 -22.28 -10.40
C ALA A 86 -7.95 -21.32 -11.29
N LYS A 87 -8.77 -20.43 -10.70
CA LYS A 87 -9.50 -19.38 -11.44
C LYS A 87 -8.53 -18.47 -12.18
N ALA A 88 -7.46 -18.00 -11.55
CA ALA A 88 -6.47 -17.14 -12.19
C ALA A 88 -5.78 -17.84 -13.38
N CYS A 89 -5.38 -19.10 -13.23
CA CYS A 89 -4.79 -19.90 -14.32
C CYS A 89 -5.76 -20.13 -15.49
N LEU A 90 -7.03 -20.40 -15.21
CA LEU A 90 -8.07 -20.57 -16.22
C LEU A 90 -8.32 -19.24 -16.96
N ASN A 91 -8.46 -18.15 -16.22
CA ASN A 91 -8.66 -16.82 -16.79
C ASN A 91 -7.48 -16.39 -17.65
N LEU A 92 -6.25 -16.58 -17.21
CA LEU A 92 -5.05 -16.27 -18.01
C LEU A 92 -4.99 -17.14 -19.27
N ARG A 93 -5.27 -18.46 -19.16
CA ARG A 93 -5.34 -19.36 -20.32
C ARG A 93 -6.37 -18.87 -21.34
N GLU A 94 -7.56 -18.48 -20.88
CA GLU A 94 -8.62 -17.98 -21.75
C GLU A 94 -8.27 -16.63 -22.35
N MET A 95 -7.69 -15.71 -21.57
CA MET A 95 -7.22 -14.42 -22.07
C MET A 95 -6.25 -14.59 -23.23
N TYR A 96 -5.23 -15.43 -23.09
CA TYR A 96 -4.22 -15.67 -24.15
C TYR A 96 -4.72 -16.55 -25.30
N ARG A 97 -5.91 -17.15 -25.19
CA ARG A 97 -6.63 -17.72 -26.35
C ARG A 97 -7.34 -16.64 -27.16
N ASN A 98 -7.87 -15.62 -26.50
CA ASN A 98 -8.71 -14.60 -27.12
C ASN A 98 -7.91 -13.35 -27.55
N VAL A 99 -6.78 -13.08 -26.90
CA VAL A 99 -5.96 -11.87 -27.09
C VAL A 99 -4.50 -12.27 -27.21
N ALA A 100 -3.85 -11.85 -28.29
CA ALA A 100 -2.44 -12.18 -28.54
C ALA A 100 -1.49 -11.59 -27.47
N ASP A 101 -1.74 -10.36 -27.06
CA ASP A 101 -0.99 -9.68 -26.01
C ASP A 101 -1.88 -8.69 -25.24
N PRO A 102 -2.35 -9.08 -24.05
CA PRO A 102 -3.20 -8.22 -23.20
C PRO A 102 -2.52 -6.91 -22.76
N THR A 103 -1.20 -6.92 -22.63
CA THR A 103 -0.43 -5.74 -22.21
C THR A 103 -0.42 -4.66 -23.29
N LEU A 104 -0.29 -5.05 -24.55
CA LEU A 104 -0.39 -4.11 -25.68
C LEU A 104 -1.78 -3.51 -25.82
N ILE A 105 -2.85 -4.29 -25.57
CA ILE A 105 -4.22 -3.78 -25.58
C ILE A 105 -4.40 -2.71 -24.48
N ARG A 106 -3.94 -2.99 -23.24
CA ARG A 106 -3.99 -2.01 -22.17
C ARG A 106 -3.23 -0.73 -22.51
N LYS A 107 -2.00 -0.85 -23.00
CA LYS A 107 -1.21 0.31 -23.45
C LYS A 107 -1.95 1.16 -24.48
N ALA A 108 -2.45 0.53 -25.54
CA ALA A 108 -3.17 1.24 -26.61
C ALA A 108 -4.41 1.94 -26.08
N TYR A 109 -5.15 1.30 -25.17
CA TYR A 109 -6.38 1.86 -24.64
C TYR A 109 -6.12 2.95 -23.59
N CYS A 110 -5.07 2.87 -22.78
CA CYS A 110 -4.63 3.97 -21.94
C CYS A 110 -4.31 5.22 -22.77
N ALA A 111 -3.60 5.06 -23.90
CA ALA A 111 -3.33 6.16 -24.82
C ALA A 111 -4.62 6.74 -25.44
N GLU A 112 -5.60 5.90 -25.79
CA GLU A 112 -6.92 6.35 -26.27
C GLU A 112 -7.66 7.17 -25.21
N LYS A 113 -7.55 6.80 -23.94
CA LYS A 113 -8.14 7.52 -22.80
C LYS A 113 -7.34 8.74 -22.35
N GLY A 114 -6.16 8.98 -22.90
CA GLY A 114 -5.29 10.08 -22.51
C GLY A 114 -4.65 9.93 -21.15
N VAL A 115 -4.50 8.70 -20.65
CA VAL A 115 -3.82 8.37 -19.39
C VAL A 115 -2.52 7.65 -19.66
N LYS A 116 -1.52 7.88 -18.80
CA LYS A 116 -0.21 7.24 -18.91
C LYS A 116 -0.30 5.75 -18.58
N PHE A 117 0.43 4.95 -19.35
CA PHE A 117 0.59 3.52 -19.12
C PHE A 117 1.94 3.26 -18.45
N PHE A 118 1.89 2.82 -17.19
CA PHE A 118 3.07 2.44 -16.41
C PHE A 118 3.13 0.93 -16.23
N LEU A 119 4.34 0.40 -16.13
CA LEU A 119 4.59 -0.97 -15.69
C LEU A 119 5.36 -0.96 -14.37
N SER A 120 4.98 -1.83 -13.44
CA SER A 120 5.61 -1.99 -12.13
C SER A 120 6.38 -3.29 -12.04
N LEU A 121 7.64 -3.20 -11.64
CA LEU A 121 8.51 -4.33 -11.33
C LEU A 121 8.58 -4.52 -9.81
N ARG A 122 7.94 -5.56 -9.31
CA ARG A 122 8.08 -5.99 -7.91
C ARG A 122 9.37 -6.78 -7.73
N ILE A 123 10.25 -6.26 -6.87
CA ILE A 123 11.61 -6.78 -6.75
C ILE A 123 11.66 -8.13 -6.04
N ASN A 124 10.86 -8.33 -5.01
CA ASN A 124 10.94 -9.52 -4.16
C ASN A 124 9.56 -10.02 -3.73
N ASP A 125 8.56 -9.89 -4.59
CA ASP A 125 7.19 -10.29 -4.27
C ASP A 125 7.06 -11.79 -4.12
N LEU A 126 6.81 -12.23 -2.89
CA LEU A 126 6.70 -13.62 -2.50
C LEU A 126 5.36 -13.87 -1.80
N HIS A 127 4.37 -14.30 -2.55
CA HIS A 127 3.07 -14.67 -1.99
C HIS A 127 3.05 -16.13 -1.54
N THR A 128 2.44 -16.35 -0.37
CA THR A 128 2.01 -17.65 0.12
C THR A 128 3.09 -18.75 0.28
N PRO A 129 4.34 -18.45 0.73
CA PRO A 129 5.23 -19.52 1.17
C PRO A 129 4.70 -20.22 2.44
N TYR A 130 3.69 -19.61 3.08
CA TYR A 130 3.00 -20.14 4.25
C TYR A 130 1.49 -20.08 4.07
N SER A 131 0.78 -21.13 4.56
CA SER A 131 -0.66 -21.13 4.79
C SER A 131 -0.89 -21.17 6.30
N GLY A 132 -1.18 -20.01 6.89
CA GLY A 132 -1.14 -19.84 8.33
C GLY A 132 0.27 -20.12 8.87
N LYS A 133 0.41 -21.10 9.75
CA LYS A 133 1.73 -21.53 10.29
C LYS A 133 2.42 -22.63 9.44
N ASN A 134 1.77 -23.12 8.40
CA ASN A 134 2.28 -24.23 7.59
C ASN A 134 3.11 -23.70 6.43
N TYR A 135 4.32 -24.20 6.30
CA TYR A 135 5.17 -23.93 5.15
C TYR A 135 4.68 -24.69 3.92
N THR A 136 4.41 -24.00 2.83
CA THR A 136 3.80 -24.50 1.60
C THR A 136 4.66 -24.21 0.37
N PRO A 137 5.87 -24.81 0.24
CA PRO A 137 6.78 -24.52 -0.86
C PRO A 137 6.25 -24.95 -2.23
N ASP A 138 5.26 -25.86 -2.26
CA ASP A 138 4.63 -26.35 -3.48
C ASP A 138 3.51 -25.44 -4.00
N ASN A 139 3.30 -24.28 -3.37
CA ASN A 139 2.26 -23.36 -3.83
C ASN A 139 2.57 -22.87 -5.26
N VAL A 140 1.56 -22.91 -6.12
CA VAL A 140 1.71 -22.54 -7.55
C VAL A 140 2.16 -21.09 -7.78
N THR A 141 1.92 -20.20 -6.81
CA THR A 141 2.38 -18.80 -6.90
C THR A 141 3.89 -18.63 -6.71
N LEU A 142 4.58 -19.64 -6.16
CA LEU A 142 6.01 -19.65 -5.97
C LEU A 142 6.71 -20.17 -7.23
N SER A 143 7.73 -19.45 -7.73
CA SER A 143 8.46 -19.84 -8.93
C SER A 143 9.32 -21.09 -8.72
N ASP A 144 9.60 -21.79 -9.82
CA ASP A 144 10.54 -22.91 -9.80
C ASP A 144 11.95 -22.41 -9.45
N TYR A 145 12.31 -21.23 -9.98
CA TYR A 145 13.57 -20.59 -9.63
C TYR A 145 13.73 -20.40 -8.12
N TRP A 146 12.69 -19.90 -7.43
CA TRP A 146 12.73 -19.74 -5.97
C TRP A 146 12.85 -21.09 -5.24
N ARG A 147 12.19 -22.15 -5.74
CA ARG A 147 12.29 -23.49 -5.14
C ARG A 147 13.69 -24.09 -5.29
N ASP A 148 14.27 -23.94 -6.46
CA ASP A 148 15.54 -24.57 -6.81
C ASP A 148 16.75 -23.86 -6.21
N HIS A 149 16.59 -22.60 -5.73
CA HIS A 149 17.66 -21.77 -5.19
C HIS A 149 17.44 -21.41 -3.71
N GLU A 150 17.26 -22.42 -2.87
CA GLU A 150 17.09 -22.22 -1.42
C GLU A 150 18.28 -21.48 -0.78
N ASN A 151 19.50 -21.69 -1.28
CA ASN A 151 20.72 -21.01 -0.85
C ASN A 151 20.74 -19.50 -1.17
N PHE A 152 19.92 -19.05 -2.12
CA PHE A 152 19.76 -17.62 -2.44
C PHE A 152 18.71 -16.94 -1.58
N ARG A 153 18.01 -17.65 -0.70
CA ARG A 153 17.01 -17.04 0.17
C ARG A 153 17.69 -16.27 1.30
N ARG A 154 17.05 -15.20 1.68
CA ARG A 154 17.59 -14.22 2.62
C ARG A 154 17.82 -14.79 4.03
N ALA A 155 16.80 -15.42 4.63
CA ALA A 155 16.85 -15.93 6.00
C ALA A 155 15.96 -17.16 6.23
N SER A 156 15.98 -18.12 5.30
CA SER A 156 15.15 -19.33 5.33
C SER A 156 15.32 -20.19 6.60
N TYR A 157 16.44 -20.04 7.31
CA TYR A 157 16.67 -20.67 8.62
C TYR A 157 15.68 -20.19 9.71
N ARG A 158 15.00 -19.04 9.50
CA ARG A 158 13.95 -18.50 10.39
C ARG A 158 12.55 -19.05 10.08
N ARG A 159 12.43 -20.05 9.22
CA ARG A 159 11.17 -20.62 8.71
C ARG A 159 10.14 -20.95 9.80
N SER A 160 10.58 -21.37 10.97
CA SER A 160 9.70 -21.65 12.12
C SER A 160 9.34 -20.41 12.94
N TYR A 161 9.96 -19.26 12.66
CA TYR A 161 9.80 -18.04 13.43
C TYR A 161 8.73 -17.15 12.81
N ARG A 162 7.58 -17.09 13.45
CA ARG A 162 6.38 -16.27 13.08
C ARG A 162 5.75 -16.52 11.71
N GLY A 163 6.30 -17.39 10.84
CA GLY A 163 5.76 -17.66 9.50
C GLY A 163 5.83 -16.46 8.56
N GLU A 164 6.82 -15.60 8.71
CA GLU A 164 6.95 -14.38 7.91
C GLU A 164 7.52 -14.68 6.53
N TRP A 165 6.82 -14.29 5.49
CA TRP A 165 7.22 -14.48 4.10
C TRP A 165 8.52 -13.77 3.72
N ALA A 166 8.78 -12.56 4.29
CA ALA A 166 9.97 -11.77 4.02
C ALA A 166 11.28 -12.54 4.29
N GLN A 167 11.25 -13.53 5.21
CA GLN A 167 12.42 -14.37 5.50
C GLN A 167 12.78 -15.31 4.36
N GLU A 168 11.82 -15.66 3.54
CA GLU A 168 11.97 -16.56 2.39
C GLU A 168 12.25 -15.79 1.08
N GLY A 169 12.29 -14.47 1.12
CA GLY A 169 12.63 -13.63 -0.03
C GLY A 169 14.04 -13.94 -0.55
N LEU A 170 14.26 -13.71 -1.85
CA LEU A 170 15.59 -13.89 -2.46
C LEU A 170 16.54 -12.78 -2.00
N ASP A 171 17.78 -13.15 -1.67
CA ASP A 171 18.83 -12.21 -1.29
C ASP A 171 19.31 -11.41 -2.50
N PHE A 172 19.10 -10.13 -2.48
CA PHE A 172 19.49 -9.25 -3.58
C PHE A 172 21.03 -9.05 -3.66
N ALA A 173 21.79 -9.55 -2.68
CA ALA A 173 23.24 -9.65 -2.77
C ALA A 173 23.72 -10.69 -3.80
N GLU A 174 22.87 -11.66 -4.14
CA GLU A 174 23.19 -12.65 -5.18
C GLU A 174 23.09 -12.02 -6.57
N LYS A 175 24.19 -12.08 -7.32
CA LYS A 175 24.25 -11.46 -8.66
C LYS A 175 23.19 -12.05 -9.59
N GLU A 176 22.96 -13.34 -9.55
CA GLU A 176 21.99 -14.04 -10.39
C GLU A 176 20.55 -13.56 -10.15
N VAL A 177 20.21 -13.24 -8.89
CA VAL A 177 18.90 -12.66 -8.54
C VAL A 177 18.76 -11.28 -9.18
N ARG A 178 19.78 -10.41 -9.08
CA ARG A 178 19.76 -9.10 -9.72
C ARG A 178 19.70 -9.17 -11.25
N ASP A 179 20.51 -10.06 -11.85
CA ASP A 179 20.54 -10.26 -13.30
C ASP A 179 19.17 -10.72 -13.84
N ARG A 180 18.47 -11.59 -13.09
CA ARG A 180 17.13 -12.06 -13.44
C ARG A 180 16.11 -10.90 -13.38
N MET A 181 16.19 -10.01 -12.38
CA MET A 181 15.34 -8.82 -12.30
C MET A 181 15.64 -7.82 -13.43
N ILE A 182 16.92 -7.63 -13.78
CA ILE A 182 17.31 -6.80 -14.92
C ILE A 182 16.79 -7.38 -16.25
N ALA A 183 16.83 -8.70 -16.39
CA ALA A 183 16.28 -9.37 -17.58
C ALA A 183 14.77 -9.17 -17.68
N LEU A 184 14.02 -9.27 -16.58
CA LEU A 184 12.58 -9.01 -16.56
C LEU A 184 12.27 -7.54 -16.84
N ALA A 185 13.05 -6.60 -16.28
CA ALA A 185 12.90 -5.18 -16.59
C ALA A 185 13.12 -4.89 -18.08
N LYS A 186 14.12 -5.53 -18.70
CA LYS A 186 14.34 -5.43 -20.16
C LYS A 186 13.13 -5.92 -20.94
N GLU A 187 12.53 -7.02 -20.54
CA GLU A 187 11.33 -7.55 -21.18
C GLU A 187 10.14 -6.58 -21.03
N TYR A 188 9.91 -6.00 -19.86
CA TYR A 188 8.88 -4.98 -19.64
C TYR A 188 9.10 -3.75 -20.52
N LEU A 189 10.33 -3.28 -20.63
CA LEU A 189 10.67 -2.09 -21.40
C LEU A 189 10.51 -2.29 -22.94
N THR A 190 10.37 -3.54 -23.42
CA THR A 190 9.99 -3.79 -24.83
C THR A 190 8.60 -3.27 -25.15
N TYR A 191 7.72 -3.15 -24.15
CA TYR A 191 6.40 -2.54 -24.29
C TYR A 191 6.43 -1.02 -24.44
N GLN A 192 7.59 -0.37 -24.21
CA GLN A 192 7.74 1.08 -24.25
C GLN A 192 6.65 1.80 -23.44
N PRO A 193 6.56 1.56 -22.13
CA PRO A 193 5.61 2.26 -21.27
C PRO A 193 5.95 3.75 -21.16
N ASP A 194 4.99 4.59 -20.77
CA ASP A 194 5.22 6.00 -20.45
C ASP A 194 6.06 6.15 -19.17
N GLY A 195 5.92 5.20 -18.24
CA GLY A 195 6.71 5.13 -17.04
C GLY A 195 6.94 3.70 -16.55
N PHE A 196 7.94 3.56 -15.69
CA PHE A 196 8.37 2.28 -15.14
C PHE A 196 8.61 2.42 -13.63
N GLU A 197 7.79 1.74 -12.83
CA GLU A 197 7.92 1.71 -11.37
C GLU A 197 8.80 0.54 -10.94
N ILE A 198 9.72 0.80 -10.00
CA ILE A 198 10.43 -0.23 -9.25
C ILE A 198 9.80 -0.27 -7.87
N ASP A 199 9.03 -1.32 -7.60
CA ASP A 199 8.32 -1.50 -6.33
C ASP A 199 9.18 -2.27 -5.33
N PHE A 200 9.83 -1.52 -4.41
CA PHE A 200 10.58 -2.08 -3.29
C PHE A 200 9.69 -2.46 -2.11
N MET A 201 8.47 -1.92 -2.04
CA MET A 201 7.60 -2.14 -0.87
C MET A 201 6.92 -3.51 -0.87
N ARG A 202 7.10 -4.31 -1.93
CA ARG A 202 6.71 -5.72 -1.91
C ARG A 202 7.85 -6.56 -1.38
N HIS A 203 7.78 -6.79 -0.07
CA HIS A 203 8.59 -7.71 0.74
C HIS A 203 10.06 -7.30 0.94
N LEU A 204 10.26 -6.06 1.42
CA LEU A 204 11.51 -5.70 2.09
C LEU A 204 11.70 -6.59 3.35
N PRO A 205 12.93 -6.75 3.86
CA PRO A 205 14.21 -6.23 3.35
C PRO A 205 14.77 -7.06 2.18
N LEU A 206 15.73 -6.49 1.45
CA LEU A 206 16.32 -7.11 0.25
C LEU A 206 17.49 -8.05 0.57
N PHE A 207 18.17 -7.84 1.68
CA PHE A 207 19.42 -8.50 2.02
C PHE A 207 19.29 -9.39 3.25
N LYS A 208 20.27 -10.27 3.48
CA LYS A 208 20.42 -11.01 4.74
C LYS A 208 20.49 -10.04 5.91
N PRO A 209 20.01 -10.43 7.11
CA PRO A 209 19.99 -9.56 8.28
C PRO A 209 21.34 -8.91 8.57
N GLY A 210 21.37 -7.56 8.64
CA GLY A 210 22.57 -6.78 8.95
C GLY A 210 23.47 -6.44 7.76
N TYR A 211 23.05 -6.74 6.52
CA TYR A 211 23.84 -6.48 5.33
C TYR A 211 23.30 -5.32 4.48
N ASP A 212 22.18 -4.68 4.86
CA ASP A 212 21.52 -3.66 4.06
C ASP A 212 22.44 -2.46 3.76
N GLU A 213 23.10 -1.90 4.77
CA GLU A 213 24.05 -0.80 4.58
C GLU A 213 25.28 -1.20 3.75
N LEU A 214 25.81 -2.41 4.01
CA LEU A 214 26.98 -2.92 3.29
C LEU A 214 26.70 -3.10 1.79
N HIS A 215 25.48 -3.51 1.44
CA HIS A 215 25.12 -3.88 0.08
C HIS A 215 24.33 -2.80 -0.68
N LYS A 216 24.10 -1.61 -0.09
CA LYS A 216 23.34 -0.55 -0.76
C LYS A 216 23.88 -0.19 -2.16
N GLY A 217 25.20 -0.23 -2.35
CA GLY A 217 25.82 0.01 -3.65
C GLY A 217 25.39 -0.97 -4.76
N LEU A 218 24.90 -2.16 -4.40
CA LEU A 218 24.34 -3.11 -5.36
C LEU A 218 22.96 -2.66 -5.86
N VAL A 219 22.19 -2.00 -5.01
CA VAL A 219 20.90 -1.40 -5.40
C VAL A 219 21.15 -0.15 -6.25
N ASP A 220 22.16 0.68 -5.89
CA ASP A 220 22.57 1.84 -6.69
C ASP A 220 22.94 1.42 -8.12
N GLU A 221 23.73 0.36 -8.27
CA GLU A 221 24.09 -0.18 -9.58
C GLU A 221 22.88 -0.73 -10.33
N PHE A 222 21.96 -1.40 -9.64
CA PHE A 222 20.71 -1.88 -10.23
C PHE A 222 19.87 -0.73 -10.78
N ILE A 223 19.61 0.31 -9.99
CA ILE A 223 18.85 1.50 -10.42
C ILE A 223 19.53 2.19 -11.60
N ARG A 224 20.84 2.41 -11.53
CA ARG A 224 21.61 2.98 -12.65
C ARG A 224 21.45 2.15 -13.93
N THR A 225 21.49 0.83 -13.79
CA THR A 225 21.33 -0.10 -14.92
C THR A 225 19.94 0.01 -15.52
N ILE A 226 18.89 0.03 -14.68
CA ILE A 226 17.49 0.20 -15.15
C ILE A 226 17.33 1.54 -15.86
N ARG A 227 17.83 2.66 -15.30
CA ARG A 227 17.78 3.98 -15.95
C ARG A 227 18.47 3.95 -17.32
N THR A 228 19.64 3.30 -17.41
CA THR A 228 20.38 3.18 -18.67
C THR A 228 19.57 2.43 -19.74
N ILE A 229 18.87 1.37 -19.35
CA ILE A 229 18.05 0.56 -20.27
C ILE A 229 16.74 1.29 -20.65
N ALA A 230 16.09 1.92 -19.69
CA ALA A 230 14.85 2.67 -19.91
C ALA A 230 15.08 3.91 -20.79
N GLY A 231 16.25 4.54 -20.68
CA GLY A 231 16.55 5.79 -21.40
C GLY A 231 15.79 6.98 -20.79
N PRO A 232 16.00 8.18 -21.35
CA PRO A 232 15.47 9.42 -20.76
C PRO A 232 13.97 9.66 -21.04
N GLN A 233 13.35 8.91 -21.92
CA GLN A 233 11.97 9.13 -22.33
C GLN A 233 10.94 8.43 -21.42
N ILE A 234 11.37 7.41 -20.69
CA ILE A 234 10.51 6.67 -19.76
C ILE A 234 10.68 7.27 -18.37
N GLN A 235 9.59 7.72 -17.75
CA GLN A 235 9.60 8.17 -16.35
C GLN A 235 9.93 6.99 -15.44
N LEU A 236 10.96 7.12 -14.61
CA LEU A 236 11.33 6.09 -13.66
C LEU A 236 10.82 6.44 -12.26
N ALA A 237 9.91 5.61 -11.74
CA ALA A 237 9.33 5.74 -10.41
C ALA A 237 9.95 4.72 -9.44
N VAL A 238 10.04 5.07 -8.17
CA VAL A 238 10.43 4.14 -7.10
C VAL A 238 9.43 4.20 -5.95
N ARG A 239 8.84 3.06 -5.63
CA ARG A 239 8.01 2.89 -4.44
C ARG A 239 8.89 2.43 -3.28
N VAL A 240 8.94 3.23 -2.22
CA VAL A 240 9.93 3.15 -1.14
C VAL A 240 9.27 3.28 0.24
N PRO A 241 9.96 2.93 1.35
CA PRO A 241 9.45 3.14 2.70
C PRO A 241 8.98 4.56 2.98
N SER A 242 8.10 4.70 3.98
CA SER A 242 7.45 5.96 4.36
C SER A 242 8.41 7.11 4.65
N THR A 243 9.57 6.83 5.21
CA THR A 243 10.55 7.87 5.56
C THR A 243 11.87 7.69 4.81
N PRO A 244 12.61 8.79 4.56
CA PRO A 244 13.95 8.71 3.97
C PRO A 244 14.91 7.84 4.77
N ASP A 245 14.84 7.91 6.10
CA ASP A 245 15.68 7.12 7.01
C ASP A 245 15.37 5.63 6.90
N ASP A 246 14.07 5.28 6.83
CA ASP A 246 13.65 3.89 6.67
C ASP A 246 14.10 3.34 5.31
N ALA A 247 13.99 4.14 4.24
CA ALA A 247 14.49 3.76 2.93
C ALA A 247 16.01 3.50 2.97
N LEU A 248 16.79 4.43 3.53
CA LEU A 248 18.24 4.31 3.62
C LEU A 248 18.66 3.09 4.48
N ASN A 249 17.95 2.82 5.58
CA ASN A 249 18.21 1.66 6.44
C ASN A 249 17.89 0.32 5.76
N CYS A 250 17.05 0.33 4.73
CA CYS A 250 16.82 -0.83 3.87
C CYS A 250 17.80 -0.91 2.67
N GLY A 251 18.82 -0.06 2.63
CA GLY A 251 19.80 -0.01 1.54
C GLY A 251 19.31 0.77 0.32
N LEU A 252 18.26 1.60 0.44
CA LEU A 252 17.66 2.36 -0.65
C LEU A 252 18.07 3.84 -0.55
N ASP A 253 19.16 4.25 -1.22
CA ASP A 253 19.68 5.61 -1.20
C ASP A 253 18.98 6.49 -2.24
N VAL A 254 17.69 6.78 -2.00
CA VAL A 254 16.83 7.54 -2.92
C VAL A 254 17.39 8.93 -3.21
N ALA A 255 17.93 9.60 -2.18
CA ALA A 255 18.52 10.92 -2.34
C ALA A 255 19.71 10.91 -3.32
N TYR A 256 20.54 9.87 -3.24
CA TYR A 256 21.63 9.67 -4.18
C TYR A 256 21.11 9.43 -5.61
N TRP A 257 20.12 8.56 -5.79
CA TRP A 257 19.57 8.24 -7.12
C TRP A 257 18.96 9.47 -7.80
N VAL A 258 18.22 10.27 -7.03
CA VAL A 258 17.62 11.52 -7.52
C VAL A 258 18.71 12.53 -7.89
N LYS A 259 19.74 12.67 -7.06
CA LYS A 259 20.89 13.55 -7.36
C LYS A 259 21.63 13.15 -8.65
N GLN A 260 21.65 11.86 -8.99
CA GLN A 260 22.21 11.36 -10.24
C GLN A 260 21.27 11.54 -11.45
N GLY A 261 20.04 12.00 -11.24
CA GLY A 261 19.02 12.12 -12.29
C GLY A 261 18.49 10.77 -12.77
N TRP A 262 18.52 9.75 -11.91
CA TRP A 262 18.04 8.42 -12.29
C TRP A 262 16.55 8.22 -12.04
N ILE A 263 15.95 8.98 -11.12
CA ILE A 263 14.56 8.84 -10.69
C ILE A 263 13.79 10.11 -10.97
N ASP A 264 12.59 9.97 -11.51
CA ASP A 264 11.68 11.06 -11.86
C ASP A 264 10.50 11.16 -10.87
N ILE A 265 10.09 10.03 -10.23
CA ILE A 265 8.96 9.97 -9.29
C ILE A 265 9.40 9.19 -8.05
N VAL A 266 9.16 9.76 -6.87
CA VAL A 266 9.38 9.11 -5.58
C VAL A 266 8.02 8.87 -4.93
N GLU A 267 7.77 7.63 -4.52
CA GLU A 267 6.50 7.15 -4.02
C GLU A 267 6.66 6.57 -2.61
N PRO A 268 6.68 7.43 -1.57
CA PRO A 268 6.70 6.97 -0.19
C PRO A 268 5.44 6.16 0.11
N SER A 269 5.61 4.98 0.65
CA SER A 269 4.52 4.05 0.91
C SER A 269 4.65 3.45 2.29
N PRO A 270 3.56 3.39 3.07
CA PRO A 270 3.53 2.57 4.26
C PRO A 270 3.66 1.10 3.86
N SER A 271 3.87 0.27 4.85
CA SER A 271 3.86 -1.17 4.69
C SER A 271 2.45 -1.68 4.34
N PHE A 272 2.38 -2.93 3.95
CA PHE A 272 1.16 -3.59 3.51
C PHE A 272 0.01 -3.49 4.52
N CYS A 273 -1.21 -3.20 4.02
CA CYS A 273 -2.46 -3.11 4.79
C CYS A 273 -2.49 -2.03 5.88
N SER A 274 -1.80 -0.91 5.70
CA SER A 274 -1.95 0.24 6.58
C SER A 274 -1.58 1.53 5.86
N ASN A 275 -2.16 2.64 6.30
CA ASN A 275 -1.74 3.99 5.94
C ASN A 275 -1.04 4.64 7.12
N GLU A 276 -0.17 5.61 6.87
CA GLU A 276 0.41 6.44 7.90
C GLU A 276 -0.18 7.85 7.84
N SER A 277 -0.94 8.21 8.89
CA SER A 277 -1.63 9.50 8.96
C SER A 277 -0.69 10.69 9.17
N ASP A 278 0.51 10.46 9.66
CA ASP A 278 1.53 11.51 9.92
C ASP A 278 2.80 11.28 9.09
N LEU A 279 2.64 10.89 7.80
CA LEU A 279 3.74 10.66 6.88
C LEU A 279 4.60 11.93 6.72
N PRO A 280 5.93 11.89 7.01
CA PRO A 280 6.78 13.08 7.05
C PRO A 280 7.25 13.51 5.65
N LEU A 281 6.32 13.92 4.78
CA LEU A 281 6.61 14.30 3.39
C LEU A 281 7.52 15.49 3.27
N GLU A 282 7.55 16.38 4.27
CA GLU A 282 8.49 17.51 4.32
C GLU A 282 9.94 17.02 4.26
N SER A 283 10.25 15.89 4.90
CA SER A 283 11.59 15.31 4.86
C SER A 283 11.96 14.83 3.46
N TRP A 284 10.99 14.21 2.75
CA TRP A 284 11.16 13.86 1.36
C TRP A 284 11.33 15.10 0.48
N ARG A 285 10.42 16.07 0.60
CA ARG A 285 10.45 17.29 -0.23
C ARG A 285 11.74 18.06 -0.07
N TYR A 286 12.30 18.14 1.15
CA TYR A 286 13.56 18.79 1.41
C TYR A 286 14.74 18.19 0.63
N MET A 287 14.71 16.88 0.38
CA MET A 287 15.77 16.16 -0.33
C MET A 287 15.57 16.11 -1.85
N LEU A 288 14.34 16.28 -2.31
CA LEU A 288 13.99 16.13 -3.72
C LEU A 288 14.02 17.48 -4.44
N PRO A 289 14.67 17.59 -5.62
CA PRO A 289 14.53 18.75 -6.49
C PRO A 289 13.08 18.95 -6.95
N ASP A 290 12.71 20.18 -7.27
CA ASP A 290 11.33 20.56 -7.66
C ASP A 290 10.79 19.81 -8.88
N HIS A 291 11.66 19.31 -9.76
CA HIS A 291 11.25 18.55 -10.94
C HIS A 291 10.94 17.08 -10.68
N VAL A 292 11.28 16.57 -9.49
CA VAL A 292 10.98 15.19 -9.08
C VAL A 292 9.62 15.17 -8.43
N ILE A 293 8.73 14.35 -8.98
CA ILE A 293 7.37 14.18 -8.48
C ILE A 293 7.39 13.41 -7.17
N LEU A 294 6.72 13.95 -6.16
CA LEU A 294 6.47 13.28 -4.88
C LEU A 294 5.03 12.80 -4.85
N SER A 295 4.82 11.47 -4.92
CA SER A 295 3.51 10.81 -5.02
C SER A 295 3.33 9.76 -3.92
N PRO A 296 3.02 10.13 -2.67
CA PRO A 296 2.81 9.17 -1.60
C PRO A 296 1.63 8.25 -1.88
N TYR A 297 1.72 7.02 -1.40
CA TYR A 297 0.69 6.00 -1.56
C TYR A 297 -0.39 6.07 -0.48
N ILE A 298 -1.64 5.88 -0.90
CA ILE A 298 -2.79 5.60 -0.04
C ILE A 298 -3.22 4.15 -0.30
N GLU A 299 -3.15 3.32 0.74
CA GLU A 299 -3.58 1.91 0.72
C GLU A 299 -5.08 1.82 1.01
N LEU A 300 -5.77 0.87 0.37
CA LEU A 300 -7.19 0.63 0.59
C LEU A 300 -7.53 0.32 2.05
N HIS A 301 -6.64 -0.34 2.76
CA HIS A 301 -6.89 -0.78 4.13
C HIS A 301 -6.16 0.09 5.15
N ASN A 302 -6.79 0.24 6.31
CA ASN A 302 -6.23 0.94 7.46
C ASN A 302 -6.21 0.03 8.67
N ARG A 303 -5.08 -0.03 9.34
CA ARG A 303 -4.95 -0.55 10.70
C ARG A 303 -4.87 0.64 11.65
N SER A 304 -5.95 0.90 12.32
CA SER A 304 -6.02 1.98 13.31
C SER A 304 -5.77 1.50 14.74
N SER A 305 -5.44 0.22 14.92
CA SER A 305 -5.18 -0.36 16.23
C SER A 305 -4.42 -1.69 16.12
N ALA A 306 -4.30 -2.41 17.23
CA ALA A 306 -3.62 -3.70 17.32
C ALA A 306 -4.07 -4.71 16.25
N PRO A 307 -3.24 -5.74 15.98
CA PRO A 307 -3.56 -6.81 15.04
C PRO A 307 -4.90 -7.52 15.28
N GLU A 308 -5.42 -7.43 16.51
CA GLU A 308 -6.70 -8.00 16.90
C GLU A 308 -7.91 -7.19 16.41
N VAL A 309 -7.71 -5.92 16.01
CA VAL A 309 -8.77 -5.09 15.46
C VAL A 309 -8.78 -5.28 13.93
N PRO A 310 -9.93 -5.62 13.33
CA PRO A 310 -10.05 -5.78 11.90
C PRO A 310 -9.57 -4.55 11.14
N MET A 311 -8.98 -4.79 9.97
CA MET A 311 -8.62 -3.71 9.06
C MET A 311 -9.87 -2.98 8.61
N LEU A 312 -9.85 -1.65 8.69
CA LEU A 312 -10.88 -0.80 8.12
C LEU A 312 -10.57 -0.57 6.64
N LYS A 313 -11.53 -0.87 5.78
CA LYS A 313 -11.47 -0.44 4.39
C LYS A 313 -11.61 1.07 4.32
N THR A 314 -10.79 1.76 3.54
CA THR A 314 -10.95 3.19 3.34
C THR A 314 -12.30 3.50 2.71
N GLU A 315 -12.83 4.65 3.06
CA GLU A 315 -13.98 5.26 2.43
C GLU A 315 -13.60 6.70 2.01
N GLY A 316 -14.31 7.29 1.09
CA GLY A 316 -13.93 8.56 0.46
C GLY A 316 -13.50 9.67 1.42
N ALA A 317 -14.14 9.78 2.60
CA ALA A 317 -13.75 10.76 3.62
C ALA A 317 -12.38 10.48 4.25
N ILE A 318 -11.98 9.21 4.34
CA ILE A 318 -10.66 8.80 4.85
C ILE A 318 -9.59 9.06 3.79
N ASP A 319 -9.84 8.69 2.54
CA ASP A 319 -8.88 8.92 1.45
C ASP A 319 -8.63 10.42 1.23
N ARG A 320 -9.70 11.24 1.24
CA ARG A 320 -9.58 12.70 1.17
C ARG A 320 -8.78 13.29 2.35
N ALA A 321 -8.90 12.68 3.54
CA ALA A 321 -8.12 13.10 4.70
C ALA A 321 -6.63 12.86 4.50
N TYR A 322 -6.22 11.68 4.00
CA TYR A 322 -4.81 11.42 3.65
C TYR A 322 -4.32 12.38 2.58
N ALA A 323 -5.07 12.51 1.48
CA ALA A 323 -4.68 13.39 0.38
C ALA A 323 -4.52 14.86 0.85
N ALA A 324 -5.45 15.38 1.66
CA ALA A 324 -5.37 16.74 2.19
C ALA A 324 -4.09 16.97 3.05
N VAL A 325 -3.71 15.98 3.86
CA VAL A 325 -2.46 16.02 4.64
C VAL A 325 -1.25 15.94 3.71
N PHE A 326 -1.27 15.06 2.73
CA PHE A 326 -0.15 14.85 1.83
C PHE A 326 0.12 16.07 0.95
N TYR A 327 -0.92 16.66 0.39
CA TYR A 327 -0.79 17.93 -0.37
C TYR A 327 -0.28 19.08 0.49
N GLN A 328 -0.81 19.24 1.70
CA GLN A 328 -0.35 20.27 2.63
C GLN A 328 1.16 20.12 2.97
N ARG A 329 1.67 18.88 2.95
CA ARG A 329 3.08 18.58 3.26
C ARG A 329 3.99 18.51 2.03
N GLY A 330 3.50 18.90 0.86
CA GLY A 330 4.30 19.07 -0.34
C GLY A 330 4.29 17.91 -1.32
N ALA A 331 3.30 17.01 -1.26
CA ALA A 331 3.05 16.06 -2.35
C ALA A 331 2.60 16.82 -3.61
N ASP A 332 3.07 16.37 -4.77
CA ASP A 332 2.62 16.87 -6.08
C ASP A 332 1.32 16.18 -6.52
N THR A 333 1.16 14.93 -6.13
CA THR A 333 -0.02 14.08 -6.39
C THR A 333 -0.06 12.95 -5.37
N VAL A 334 -1.02 12.03 -5.50
CA VAL A 334 -1.11 10.80 -4.70
C VAL A 334 -1.25 9.58 -5.59
N SER A 335 -0.75 8.45 -5.11
CA SER A 335 -0.91 7.13 -5.73
C SER A 335 -1.83 6.26 -4.88
N LEU A 336 -2.71 5.48 -5.51
CA LEU A 336 -3.62 4.56 -4.83
C LEU A 336 -3.15 3.12 -5.00
N TYR A 337 -3.23 2.32 -3.94
CA TYR A 337 -2.85 0.92 -3.91
C TYR A 337 -3.98 0.04 -3.38
N ASN A 338 -4.19 -1.12 -4.03
CA ASN A 338 -5.26 -2.06 -3.73
C ASN A 338 -6.70 -1.56 -3.97
N HIS A 339 -6.90 -0.45 -4.66
CA HIS A 339 -8.22 0.07 -5.05
C HIS A 339 -8.72 -0.64 -6.32
N PHE A 340 -9.24 -1.87 -6.18
CA PHE A 340 -9.56 -2.73 -7.31
C PHE A 340 -11.04 -2.68 -7.71
N PRO A 341 -11.35 -2.82 -9.03
CA PRO A 341 -12.72 -2.95 -9.50
C PRO A 341 -13.33 -4.34 -9.27
N TYR A 342 -12.53 -5.33 -8.93
CA TYR A 342 -12.95 -6.73 -8.78
C TYR A 342 -12.48 -7.32 -7.45
N GLY A 343 -13.23 -8.31 -6.95
CA GLY A 343 -12.84 -9.09 -5.77
C GLY A 343 -13.58 -8.71 -4.49
N PRO A 344 -13.21 -9.33 -3.36
CA PRO A 344 -13.89 -9.11 -2.08
C PRO A 344 -13.70 -7.70 -1.54
N ASP A 345 -12.62 -7.04 -1.95
CA ASP A 345 -12.30 -5.66 -1.56
C ASP A 345 -12.84 -4.63 -2.54
N ALA A 346 -13.46 -5.05 -3.63
CA ALA A 346 -14.11 -4.13 -4.57
C ALA A 346 -15.24 -3.35 -3.89
N PHE A 347 -15.46 -2.13 -4.35
CA PHE A 347 -16.60 -1.35 -3.91
C PHE A 347 -17.86 -1.84 -4.63
N GLU A 348 -18.98 -1.99 -3.89
CA GLU A 348 -20.26 -2.43 -4.45
C GLU A 348 -20.77 -1.45 -5.51
N ASP A 349 -20.56 -0.14 -5.27
CA ASP A 349 -20.88 0.92 -6.22
C ASP A 349 -19.60 1.56 -6.77
N GLY A 350 -19.25 1.20 -8.00
CA GLY A 350 -18.11 1.77 -8.71
C GLY A 350 -18.18 3.28 -8.95
N SER A 351 -19.38 3.89 -8.86
CA SER A 351 -19.53 5.34 -9.02
C SER A 351 -18.89 6.12 -7.86
N VAL A 352 -18.95 5.57 -6.64
CA VAL A 352 -18.31 6.15 -5.45
C VAL A 352 -16.79 6.24 -5.63
N MET A 353 -16.18 5.21 -6.20
CA MET A 353 -14.74 5.20 -6.47
C MET A 353 -14.36 6.20 -7.56
N GLN A 354 -15.19 6.31 -8.60
CA GLN A 354 -14.95 7.25 -9.69
C GLN A 354 -15.02 8.70 -9.20
N GLU A 355 -15.99 9.03 -8.35
CA GLU A 355 -16.06 10.34 -7.70
C GLU A 355 -14.81 10.57 -6.83
N LEU A 356 -14.38 9.57 -6.08
CA LEU A 356 -13.21 9.67 -5.25
C LEU A 356 -11.94 9.98 -6.06
N TYR A 357 -11.72 9.32 -7.19
CA TYR A 357 -10.55 9.59 -8.03
C TYR A 357 -10.51 11.05 -8.53
N HIS A 358 -11.68 11.58 -8.88
CA HIS A 358 -11.80 13.00 -9.22
C HIS A 358 -11.48 13.90 -8.03
N ASP A 359 -12.01 13.60 -6.85
CA ASP A 359 -11.78 14.37 -5.63
C ASP A 359 -10.29 14.41 -5.25
N LEU A 360 -9.63 13.25 -5.26
CA LEU A 360 -8.24 13.14 -4.87
C LEU A 360 -7.27 13.86 -5.81
N ALA A 361 -7.67 14.07 -7.06
CA ALA A 361 -6.86 14.80 -8.03
C ALA A 361 -6.85 16.33 -7.81
N ASP A 362 -7.73 16.85 -6.96
CA ASP A 362 -7.85 18.28 -6.67
C ASP A 362 -7.70 18.56 -5.15
N PRO A 363 -6.55 19.13 -4.71
CA PRO A 363 -6.37 19.50 -3.31
C PRO A 363 -7.48 20.36 -2.72
N ALA A 364 -8.06 21.28 -3.50
CA ALA A 364 -9.13 22.16 -3.03
C ALA A 364 -10.42 21.39 -2.75
N ILE A 365 -10.71 20.32 -3.50
CA ILE A 365 -11.86 19.44 -3.23
C ILE A 365 -11.59 18.65 -1.93
N CYS A 366 -10.38 18.10 -1.77
CA CYS A 366 -10.00 17.39 -0.55
C CYS A 366 -10.11 18.30 0.69
N GLU A 367 -9.78 19.58 0.58
CA GLU A 367 -9.85 20.54 1.69
C GLU A 367 -11.30 20.94 2.06
N THR A 368 -12.23 20.91 1.11
CA THR A 368 -13.59 21.42 1.31
C THR A 368 -14.64 20.35 1.62
N LYS A 369 -14.46 19.12 1.16
CA LYS A 369 -15.36 18.00 1.45
C LYS A 369 -15.15 17.44 2.87
N GLU A 370 -16.07 16.60 3.32
CA GLU A 370 -15.97 15.88 4.58
C GLU A 370 -14.74 14.98 4.63
N ARG A 371 -14.08 14.94 5.81
CA ARG A 371 -12.84 14.18 6.04
C ARG A 371 -12.84 13.44 7.37
N ARG A 372 -12.20 12.26 7.38
CA ARG A 372 -11.94 11.46 8.56
C ARG A 372 -10.44 11.19 8.67
N HIS A 373 -9.77 11.87 9.59
CA HIS A 373 -8.33 11.76 9.83
C HIS A 373 -8.07 10.70 10.91
N LEU A 374 -7.72 9.50 10.48
CA LEU A 374 -7.40 8.39 11.39
C LEU A 374 -6.00 8.56 11.97
N VAL A 375 -5.85 8.22 13.25
CA VAL A 375 -4.54 7.88 13.81
C VAL A 375 -4.32 6.39 13.58
N THR A 376 -3.29 6.05 12.84
CA THR A 376 -3.07 4.69 12.38
C THR A 376 -1.95 4.00 13.13
N TYR A 377 -1.99 2.68 13.10
CA TYR A 377 -0.88 1.83 13.47
C TYR A 377 0.29 2.06 12.50
N ARG A 378 1.48 2.31 13.03
CA ARG A 378 2.69 2.45 12.22
C ARG A 378 3.21 1.06 11.86
N ASP A 379 2.95 0.63 10.65
CA ASP A 379 3.39 -0.67 10.14
C ASP A 379 4.74 -0.55 9.40
N ASN A 380 5.82 -0.54 10.18
CA ASN A 380 7.19 -0.54 9.67
C ASN A 380 7.88 -1.88 9.99
N THR A 381 7.20 -2.97 9.73
CA THR A 381 7.55 -4.31 10.25
C THR A 381 8.78 -4.95 9.63
N TYR A 382 9.39 -4.33 8.63
CA TYR A 382 10.40 -5.01 7.83
C TYR A 382 11.85 -4.73 8.21
N MET A 383 12.12 -3.78 9.10
CA MET A 383 13.49 -3.46 9.45
C MET A 383 14.01 -4.29 10.61
N GLU A 384 15.05 -5.05 10.34
CA GLU A 384 15.75 -5.87 11.33
C GLU A 384 16.30 -5.03 12.49
N GLY A 385 16.01 -5.49 13.72
CA GLY A 385 16.56 -4.88 14.93
C GLY A 385 15.99 -3.52 15.33
N ARG A 386 14.97 -2.99 14.65
CA ARG A 386 14.26 -1.79 15.08
C ARG A 386 12.98 -2.12 15.83
N PHE A 387 12.78 -1.41 16.93
CA PHE A 387 11.49 -1.39 17.64
C PHE A 387 10.70 -0.19 17.16
N TYR A 388 9.54 -0.45 16.56
CA TYR A 388 8.59 0.59 16.20
C TYR A 388 7.54 0.69 17.28
N SER A 389 7.37 1.87 17.84
CA SER A 389 6.18 2.19 18.62
C SER A 389 5.08 2.61 17.66
N SER A 390 4.03 1.84 17.60
CA SER A 390 2.79 2.26 16.96
C SER A 390 2.15 3.37 17.81
N TYR A 391 1.47 4.33 17.17
CA TYR A 391 0.68 5.30 17.90
C TYR A 391 -0.48 4.60 18.62
N LEU A 392 -1.09 3.59 18.03
CA LEU A 392 -2.17 2.79 18.59
C LEU A 392 -1.86 1.29 18.44
N PRO A 393 -2.28 0.43 19.39
CA PRO A 393 -2.83 0.78 20.69
C PRO A 393 -1.74 1.23 21.66
N TYR A 394 -2.07 2.11 22.58
CA TYR A 394 -1.18 2.45 23.68
C TYR A 394 -1.93 2.53 25.01
N ALA A 395 -1.19 2.50 26.11
CA ALA A 395 -1.74 2.54 27.45
C ALA A 395 -1.21 3.75 28.21
N VAL A 396 -2.11 4.60 28.70
CA VAL A 396 -1.77 5.75 29.55
C VAL A 396 -1.82 5.30 30.99
N GLY A 397 -0.67 5.28 31.69
CA GLY A 397 -0.55 4.91 33.09
C GLY A 397 -1.21 5.90 34.02
N TYR A 398 -1.45 5.48 35.30
CA TYR A 398 -2.01 6.38 36.31
C TYR A 398 -1.06 7.53 36.61
N ASN A 399 -1.57 8.76 36.61
CA ASN A 399 -0.83 10.03 36.70
C ASN A 399 0.15 10.29 35.53
N ASP A 400 0.03 9.55 34.41
CA ASP A 400 0.77 9.85 33.21
C ASP A 400 -0.06 10.71 32.24
N ILE A 401 0.65 11.50 31.44
CA ILE A 401 0.15 12.18 30.27
C ILE A 401 0.81 11.55 29.04
N ASP A 402 -0.01 11.24 28.05
CA ASP A 402 0.49 10.86 26.75
C ASP A 402 -0.05 11.79 25.65
N THR A 403 0.68 11.94 24.56
CA THR A 403 0.36 12.88 23.48
C THR A 403 0.29 12.18 22.14
N VAL A 404 -0.70 12.57 21.34
CA VAL A 404 -0.90 12.05 19.97
C VAL A 404 -0.94 13.23 18.99
N ARG A 405 -0.15 13.12 17.94
CA ARG A 405 -0.17 14.07 16.82
C ARG A 405 -1.37 13.77 15.91
N LEU A 406 -2.13 14.80 15.60
CA LEU A 406 -3.31 14.75 14.73
C LEU A 406 -3.01 15.63 13.49
N ALA A 407 -2.62 15.02 12.40
CA ALA A 407 -2.43 15.73 11.13
C ALA A 407 -3.78 15.86 10.42
N VAL A 408 -4.21 17.08 10.08
CA VAL A 408 -5.54 17.32 9.50
C VAL A 408 -5.52 18.09 8.18
N GLY A 409 -4.33 18.42 7.64
CA GLY A 409 -4.20 19.19 6.40
C GLY A 409 -4.70 20.63 6.54
N ASN A 410 -5.07 21.24 5.41
CA ASN A 410 -5.61 22.59 5.33
C ASN A 410 -7.13 22.64 5.31
N GLY A 411 -7.71 23.86 5.29
CA GLY A 411 -9.13 24.09 5.10
C GLY A 411 -9.98 23.81 6.34
N ILE A 412 -9.44 24.05 7.54
CA ILE A 412 -10.12 23.81 8.81
C ILE A 412 -10.97 24.98 9.26
N ALA A 413 -10.58 26.21 8.89
CA ALA A 413 -11.23 27.43 9.37
C ALA A 413 -12.74 27.44 9.12
N GLY A 414 -13.53 27.64 10.18
CA GLY A 414 -15.00 27.72 10.12
C GLY A 414 -15.74 26.39 9.99
N ARG A 415 -15.04 25.27 9.97
CA ARG A 415 -15.66 23.93 9.88
C ARG A 415 -15.99 23.37 11.25
N ARG A 416 -17.01 22.55 11.30
CA ARG A 416 -17.33 21.76 12.52
C ARG A 416 -16.43 20.53 12.53
N ALA A 417 -15.98 20.17 13.73
CA ALA A 417 -15.15 18.99 13.90
C ALA A 417 -15.44 18.30 15.24
N ARG A 418 -15.11 17.02 15.31
CA ARG A 418 -15.10 16.25 16.55
C ARG A 418 -13.88 15.31 16.58
N LEU A 419 -13.39 15.04 17.79
CA LEU A 419 -12.41 13.99 18.05
C LEU A 419 -13.15 12.76 18.53
N ILE A 420 -12.86 11.60 17.99
CA ILE A 420 -13.39 10.31 18.46
C ILE A 420 -12.24 9.54 19.08
N ILE A 421 -12.43 9.03 20.29
CA ILE A 421 -11.46 8.20 20.99
C ILE A 421 -12.14 6.90 21.42
N GLY A 422 -11.57 5.77 21.02
CA GLY A 422 -12.04 4.44 21.41
C GLY A 422 -11.21 3.86 22.55
N TYR A 423 -11.87 3.52 23.64
CA TYR A 423 -11.27 2.93 24.85
C TYR A 423 -11.66 1.47 24.99
N THR A 424 -10.82 0.66 25.66
CA THR A 424 -11.20 -0.67 26.14
C THR A 424 -11.55 -0.63 27.62
N ASP A 425 -12.63 -1.35 28.00
CA ASP A 425 -13.02 -1.66 29.39
C ASP A 425 -13.06 -0.47 30.38
N THR A 426 -13.34 0.74 29.89
CA THR A 426 -13.55 1.88 30.80
C THR A 426 -15.02 2.07 31.18
N ASP A 427 -15.29 2.16 32.44
CA ASP A 427 -16.49 2.79 32.95
C ASP A 427 -16.47 4.28 32.57
N ASN A 428 -17.52 4.79 31.92
CA ASN A 428 -17.60 6.18 31.48
C ASN A 428 -17.36 7.20 32.62
N ALA A 429 -17.48 6.78 33.87
CA ALA A 429 -17.17 7.60 35.05
C ALA A 429 -15.67 7.74 35.32
N LYS A 430 -14.81 7.02 34.59
CA LYS A 430 -13.37 6.94 34.83
C LYS A 430 -12.59 7.16 33.53
N LEU A 431 -12.93 8.19 32.80
CA LEU A 431 -12.23 8.56 31.56
C LEU A 431 -10.98 9.42 31.87
N PRO A 432 -9.96 9.39 31.01
CA PRO A 432 -8.87 10.35 31.12
C PRO A 432 -9.38 11.76 30.83
N GLU A 433 -8.70 12.77 31.39
CA GLU A 433 -8.86 14.14 30.89
C GLU A 433 -8.29 14.22 29.50
N VAL A 434 -9.07 14.74 28.55
CA VAL A 434 -8.66 14.92 27.16
C VAL A 434 -8.48 16.40 26.89
N ARG A 435 -7.33 16.77 26.33
CA ARG A 435 -7.06 18.12 25.83
C ARG A 435 -6.76 18.07 24.34
N LEU A 436 -7.21 19.08 23.64
CA LEU A 436 -6.79 19.38 22.29
C LEU A 436 -6.09 20.72 22.29
N ASN A 437 -4.85 20.78 21.82
CA ASN A 437 -4.04 22.01 21.80
C ASN A 437 -4.09 22.74 23.17
N THR A 438 -3.85 22.01 24.25
CA THR A 438 -3.85 22.46 25.65
C THR A 438 -5.23 22.77 26.26
N VAL A 439 -6.31 22.77 25.51
CA VAL A 439 -7.66 23.09 26.01
C VAL A 439 -8.42 21.79 26.33
N VAL A 440 -8.99 21.70 27.53
CA VAL A 440 -9.79 20.55 27.93
C VAL A 440 -11.06 20.47 27.07
N ILE A 441 -11.35 19.29 26.55
CA ILE A 441 -12.58 18.96 25.82
C ILE A 441 -13.31 17.80 26.55
N THR A 442 -14.64 17.79 26.47
CA THR A 442 -15.48 16.80 27.19
C THR A 442 -16.34 16.03 26.17
N PRO A 443 -16.62 14.74 26.44
CA PRO A 443 -17.47 13.96 25.55
C PRO A 443 -18.93 14.41 25.64
N ASP A 444 -19.67 14.27 24.56
CA ASP A 444 -21.08 14.68 24.45
C ASP A 444 -22.08 13.51 24.41
N HIS A 445 -21.61 12.29 24.55
CA HIS A 445 -22.43 11.05 24.50
C HIS A 445 -23.23 10.89 23.21
N THR A 446 -22.83 11.53 22.11
CA THR A 446 -23.42 11.30 20.78
C THR A 446 -23.31 9.82 20.45
N ASP A 447 -24.44 9.21 20.04
CA ASP A 447 -24.42 7.84 19.50
C ASP A 447 -23.69 7.84 18.17
N LEU A 448 -22.58 7.13 18.12
CA LEU A 448 -21.74 7.07 16.94
C LEU A 448 -22.14 5.85 16.12
N ASP A 449 -22.52 6.07 14.87
CA ASP A 449 -22.53 5.01 13.88
C ASP A 449 -21.08 4.61 13.59
N PHE A 450 -20.56 3.82 14.50
CA PHE A 450 -19.18 3.34 14.44
C PHE A 450 -19.23 1.93 13.84
N PRO A 451 -18.44 1.63 12.84
CA PRO A 451 -18.37 0.27 12.31
C PRO A 451 -18.07 -0.67 13.48
N ARG A 452 -19.07 -1.41 13.94
CA ARG A 452 -18.89 -2.45 14.93
C ARG A 452 -18.01 -3.50 14.30
N LEU A 453 -16.74 -3.47 14.67
CA LEU A 453 -15.82 -4.52 14.33
C LEU A 453 -16.31 -5.78 15.07
N PRO A 454 -16.81 -6.82 14.37
CA PRO A 454 -17.55 -7.93 15.00
C PRO A 454 -16.74 -8.67 16.08
N GLU A 455 -15.44 -8.46 16.12
CA GLU A 455 -14.50 -9.17 17.00
C GLU A 455 -13.99 -8.29 18.16
N CYS A 456 -14.43 -7.03 18.25
CA CYS A 456 -13.98 -6.11 19.30
C CYS A 456 -15.16 -5.56 20.12
N ASP A 457 -15.83 -6.42 20.88
CA ASP A 457 -16.89 -6.05 21.85
C ASP A 457 -16.38 -5.09 22.96
N LEU A 458 -15.07 -4.86 23.02
CA LEU A 458 -14.40 -4.08 24.06
C LEU A 458 -14.20 -2.61 23.68
N LEU A 459 -14.38 -2.23 22.40
CA LEU A 459 -14.16 -0.85 21.95
C LEU A 459 -15.38 0.02 22.24
N LYS A 460 -15.21 1.01 23.10
CA LYS A 460 -16.23 2.03 23.41
C LYS A 460 -15.76 3.38 22.88
N PRO A 461 -16.18 3.78 21.66
CA PRO A 461 -15.85 5.09 21.13
C PRO A 461 -16.66 6.18 21.80
N LEU A 462 -16.01 7.29 22.10
CA LEU A 462 -16.65 8.51 22.62
C LEU A 462 -16.36 9.68 21.66
N SER A 463 -17.37 10.52 21.47
CA SER A 463 -17.30 11.75 20.70
C SER A 463 -16.95 12.93 21.60
N TYR A 464 -15.99 13.72 21.18
CA TYR A 464 -15.57 14.96 21.81
C TYR A 464 -15.77 16.10 20.81
N PRO A 465 -16.85 16.90 20.92
CA PRO A 465 -17.02 18.07 20.07
C PRO A 465 -15.85 19.03 20.20
N ILE A 466 -15.30 19.48 19.09
CA ILE A 466 -14.19 20.42 19.08
C ILE A 466 -14.74 21.83 19.03
N PRO A 467 -14.43 22.71 20.01
CA PRO A 467 -14.82 24.11 19.97
C PRO A 467 -14.32 24.82 18.71
N ALA A 468 -15.14 25.73 18.18
CA ALA A 468 -14.78 26.49 16.98
C ALA A 468 -13.45 27.24 17.19
N GLY A 469 -12.53 27.13 16.21
CA GLY A 469 -11.21 27.76 16.25
C GLY A 469 -10.16 27.05 17.11
N LEU A 470 -10.50 25.94 17.76
CA LEU A 470 -9.54 25.17 18.53
C LEU A 470 -8.69 24.24 17.64
N LEU A 471 -9.30 23.66 16.60
CA LEU A 471 -8.61 22.91 15.57
C LEU A 471 -8.07 23.89 14.52
N HIS A 472 -6.81 23.71 14.10
CA HIS A 472 -6.17 24.55 13.09
C HIS A 472 -5.53 23.70 11.98
N ASP A 473 -5.19 24.32 10.87
CA ASP A 473 -4.52 23.68 9.74
C ASP A 473 -3.20 23.01 10.18
N GLY A 474 -2.89 21.88 9.58
CA GLY A 474 -1.67 21.13 9.83
C GLY A 474 -1.75 20.19 11.02
N VAL A 475 -0.80 20.26 11.95
CA VAL A 475 -0.67 19.33 13.08
C VAL A 475 -1.26 19.92 14.35
N ASN A 476 -2.16 19.15 14.96
CA ASN A 476 -2.73 19.41 16.28
C ASN A 476 -2.25 18.35 17.27
N ILE A 477 -2.36 18.61 18.58
CA ILE A 477 -1.94 17.70 19.64
C ILE A 477 -3.14 17.34 20.51
N ALA A 478 -3.44 16.05 20.58
CA ALA A 478 -4.31 15.51 21.63
C ALA A 478 -3.45 15.06 22.82
N GLU A 479 -3.82 15.46 24.02
CA GLU A 479 -3.20 15.04 25.29
C GLU A 479 -4.23 14.23 26.08
N LEU A 480 -3.79 13.09 26.61
CA LEU A 480 -4.62 12.21 27.43
C LEU A 480 -3.96 12.05 28.80
N TYR A 481 -4.61 12.59 29.81
CA TYR A 481 -4.13 12.54 31.20
C TYR A 481 -4.98 11.58 32.04
N ASN A 482 -4.39 10.47 32.44
CA ASN A 482 -5.05 9.49 33.30
C ASN A 482 -4.87 9.84 34.79
N ASN A 483 -5.71 10.70 35.32
CA ASN A 483 -5.74 11.07 36.72
C ASN A 483 -6.86 10.36 37.53
N THR A 484 -7.61 9.46 36.93
CA THR A 484 -8.82 8.88 37.50
C THR A 484 -8.79 7.37 37.66
N VAL A 485 -8.07 6.66 36.78
CA VAL A 485 -8.06 5.19 36.77
C VAL A 485 -6.77 4.64 37.34
N PRO A 486 -6.79 4.01 38.51
CA PRO A 486 -5.64 3.27 39.01
C PRO A 486 -5.26 2.16 38.01
N GLY A 487 -4.00 2.13 37.57
CA GLY A 487 -3.53 1.27 36.50
C GLY A 487 -3.38 2.02 35.21
N SER A 488 -3.82 1.46 34.07
CA SER A 488 -3.70 2.11 32.77
C SER A 488 -5.04 2.12 32.03
N ILE A 489 -5.21 3.15 31.18
CA ILE A 489 -6.30 3.26 30.23
C ILE A 489 -5.73 2.89 28.87
N ARG A 490 -6.33 1.91 28.19
CA ARG A 490 -5.90 1.49 26.86
C ARG A 490 -6.70 2.22 25.78
N ILE A 491 -5.99 2.90 24.90
CA ILE A 491 -6.52 3.62 23.75
C ILE A 491 -6.37 2.73 22.52
N MET A 492 -7.46 2.46 21.83
CA MET A 492 -7.53 1.53 20.70
C MET A 492 -7.86 2.22 19.40
N TRP A 493 -8.50 3.40 19.46
CA TRP A 493 -8.95 4.15 18.29
C TRP A 493 -8.82 5.65 18.53
N MET A 494 -8.44 6.40 17.51
CA MET A 494 -8.50 7.85 17.51
C MET A 494 -8.71 8.37 16.09
N GLU A 495 -9.64 9.30 15.91
CA GLU A 495 -9.86 10.00 14.66
C GLU A 495 -10.39 11.40 14.85
N VAL A 496 -10.09 12.30 13.91
CA VAL A 496 -10.73 13.63 13.80
C VAL A 496 -11.66 13.60 12.60
N GLN A 497 -12.93 13.88 12.83
CA GLN A 497 -13.92 14.07 11.77
C GLN A 497 -14.16 15.56 11.54
N ILE A 498 -14.18 15.98 10.29
CA ILE A 498 -14.37 17.37 9.84
C ILE A 498 -15.53 17.38 8.84
N PHE A 499 -16.56 18.22 9.14
CA PHE A 499 -17.82 18.28 8.41
C PHE A 499 -17.95 19.54 7.57
#